data_1ce321d0db7fa0d8c31b4d62a9ff5d9e
#
_entry.id   1ce321d0db7fa0d8c31b4d62a9ff5d9e
#
_cell.length_a   1.000
_cell.length_b   1.000
_cell.length_c   1.000
_cell.angle_alpha   90.00
_cell.angle_beta   90.00
_cell.angle_gamma   90.00
#
_symmetry.space_group_name_H-M   'P 1'
#
loop_
_entity.id
_entity.type
_entity.pdbx_description
1 polymer ?
#
loop_
_entity_poly.entity_id
_entity_poly.type
_entity_poly.pdbx_seq_one_letter_code
_entity_poly.pdbx_strand_id
1 'polypeptide(L)'
;RAGTRGDDASENELARRAEALVSEDERTELMGNATRLISRAFARTVLMRYDEDARDARDVTFAYGARGKPSVRGPATLAARCGFSVSHCDGLTAVAVTTNGDACGIDVEDENRRIGTDVGKFARRWLSDDETRRLSDIVADDERARAFMRLWTAKESYVKASGLGIAGRPFREFDIAWDVAEDAAKTWSMDLRDVTDDGTVPWRFALLKPRASQSHVMSLCAPAGADGRMPRVRVRWASPFEPLVDVDAANGGVEYAAG
;
A
#
# COMPACT_ATOMS: atom_id res chain seq x y z
N ARG A 1 -2.81 -19.55 -15.00
CA ARG A 1 -3.63 -18.66 -15.82
C ARG A 1 -2.82 -18.33 -17.06
N ALA A 2 -3.36 -18.58 -18.26
CA ALA A 2 -2.79 -18.06 -19.49
C ALA A 2 -3.15 -16.57 -19.51
N GLY A 3 -2.16 -15.69 -19.27
CA GLY A 3 -2.27 -14.26 -19.54
C GLY A 3 -2.63 -14.07 -21.00
N THR A 4 -3.54 -13.18 -21.29
CA THR A 4 -3.88 -12.87 -22.67
C THR A 4 -2.69 -12.16 -23.29
N ARG A 5 -2.33 -12.47 -24.56
CA ARG A 5 -1.18 -11.86 -25.28
C ARG A 5 -1.21 -10.32 -25.31
N GLY A 6 -2.34 -9.70 -25.02
CA GLY A 6 -2.50 -8.26 -24.95
C GLY A 6 -1.95 -7.65 -23.66
N ASP A 7 -2.08 -8.36 -22.55
CA ASP A 7 -1.62 -7.86 -21.23
C ASP A 7 -0.09 -7.89 -21.16
N ASP A 8 0.54 -8.95 -21.68
CA ASP A 8 1.99 -9.08 -21.73
C ASP A 8 2.67 -7.99 -22.60
N ALA A 9 2.05 -7.60 -23.71
CA ALA A 9 2.58 -6.55 -24.58
C ALA A 9 2.52 -5.17 -23.91
N SER A 10 1.45 -4.89 -23.17
CA SER A 10 1.26 -3.65 -22.42
C SER A 10 2.25 -3.56 -21.23
N GLU A 11 2.44 -4.64 -20.48
CA GLU A 11 3.40 -4.69 -19.37
C GLU A 11 4.84 -4.51 -19.85
N ASN A 12 5.22 -5.14 -20.96
CA ASN A 12 6.54 -4.99 -21.57
C ASN A 12 6.80 -3.55 -22.04
N GLU A 13 5.81 -2.86 -22.61
CA GLU A 13 5.95 -1.45 -22.99
C GLU A 13 6.11 -0.56 -21.77
N LEU A 14 5.34 -0.79 -20.71
CA LEU A 14 5.46 -0.05 -19.45
C LEU A 14 6.82 -0.31 -18.80
N ALA A 15 7.31 -1.55 -18.81
CA ALA A 15 8.64 -1.90 -18.29
C ALA A 15 9.76 -1.14 -19.04
N ARG A 16 9.68 -1.10 -20.37
CA ARG A 16 10.65 -0.37 -21.20
C ARG A 16 10.64 1.15 -20.90
N ARG A 17 9.48 1.74 -20.70
CA ARG A 17 9.36 3.15 -20.27
C ARG A 17 9.91 3.36 -18.86
N ALA A 18 9.69 2.40 -17.96
CA ALA A 18 10.20 2.44 -16.61
C ALA A 18 11.74 2.42 -16.54
N GLU A 19 12.41 1.69 -17.45
CA GLU A 19 13.85 1.63 -17.51
C GLU A 19 14.51 3.00 -17.67
N ALA A 20 13.87 3.93 -18.37
CA ALA A 20 14.38 5.28 -18.55
C ALA A 20 14.30 6.14 -17.27
N LEU A 21 13.53 5.71 -16.27
CA LEU A 21 13.23 6.47 -15.04
C LEU A 21 13.95 5.94 -13.80
N VAL A 22 14.72 4.87 -13.93
CA VAL A 22 15.50 4.27 -12.84
C VAL A 22 16.99 4.40 -13.10
N SER A 23 17.81 4.25 -12.06
CA SER A 23 19.27 4.24 -12.20
C SER A 23 19.74 2.97 -12.93
N GLU A 24 20.97 2.98 -13.42
CA GLU A 24 21.58 1.82 -14.09
C GLU A 24 21.72 0.62 -13.13
N ASP A 25 22.10 0.89 -11.88
CA ASP A 25 22.20 -0.13 -10.83
C ASP A 25 20.84 -0.80 -10.59
N GLU A 26 19.78 0.00 -10.46
CA GLU A 26 18.41 -0.53 -10.26
C GLU A 26 17.91 -1.29 -11.48
N ARG A 27 18.26 -0.84 -12.69
CA ARG A 27 17.91 -1.55 -13.92
C ARG A 27 18.54 -2.95 -13.92
N THR A 28 19.80 -3.03 -13.49
CA THR A 28 20.52 -4.30 -13.38
C THR A 28 19.92 -5.17 -12.27
N GLU A 29 19.65 -4.61 -11.09
CA GLU A 29 19.06 -5.31 -9.94
C GLU A 29 17.68 -5.86 -10.26
N LEU A 30 16.85 -5.11 -11.00
CA LEU A 30 15.46 -5.43 -11.29
C LEU A 30 15.26 -6.12 -12.65
N MET A 31 16.36 -6.47 -13.33
CA MET A 31 16.29 -7.15 -14.62
C MET A 31 15.45 -8.43 -14.51
N GLY A 32 14.49 -8.58 -15.43
CA GLY A 32 13.57 -9.72 -15.45
C GLY A 32 12.40 -9.63 -14.48
N ASN A 33 12.26 -8.50 -13.75
CA ASN A 33 11.11 -8.26 -12.88
C ASN A 33 10.39 -6.95 -13.26
N ALA A 34 9.58 -7.02 -14.33
CA ALA A 34 8.87 -5.88 -14.90
C ALA A 34 8.00 -5.16 -13.85
N THR A 35 7.26 -5.89 -13.05
CA THR A 35 6.35 -5.32 -12.05
C THR A 35 7.09 -4.50 -10.99
N ARG A 36 8.23 -5.00 -10.49
CA ARG A 36 9.06 -4.24 -9.53
C ARG A 36 9.70 -3.01 -10.17
N LEU A 37 10.14 -3.13 -11.41
CA LEU A 37 10.72 -2.03 -12.18
C LEU A 37 9.69 -0.90 -12.39
N ILE A 38 8.48 -1.25 -12.85
CA ILE A 38 7.37 -0.31 -13.03
C ILE A 38 7.03 0.37 -11.69
N SER A 39 6.90 -0.41 -10.62
CA SER A 39 6.58 0.12 -9.29
C SER A 39 7.65 1.09 -8.77
N ARG A 40 8.94 0.80 -9.02
CA ARG A 40 10.07 1.64 -8.64
C ARG A 40 10.07 2.96 -9.42
N ALA A 41 9.89 2.89 -10.73
CA ALA A 41 9.80 4.06 -11.60
C ALA A 41 8.57 4.93 -11.26
N PHE A 42 7.43 4.29 -11.00
CA PHE A 42 6.21 5.00 -10.60
C PHE A 42 6.39 5.73 -9.26
N ALA A 43 7.01 5.11 -8.26
CA ALA A 43 7.31 5.77 -7.00
C ALA A 43 8.17 7.04 -7.20
N ARG A 44 9.17 7.01 -8.09
CA ARG A 44 9.99 8.18 -8.43
C ARG A 44 9.17 9.30 -9.06
N THR A 45 8.34 8.98 -10.05
CA THR A 45 7.50 9.97 -10.73
C THR A 45 6.45 10.59 -9.80
N VAL A 46 5.97 9.85 -8.81
CA VAL A 46 5.09 10.39 -7.78
C VAL A 46 5.85 11.31 -6.83
N LEU A 47 7.00 10.87 -6.32
CA LEU A 47 7.78 11.60 -5.34
C LEU A 47 8.35 12.92 -5.88
N MET A 48 8.84 12.95 -7.12
CA MET A 48 9.38 14.18 -7.72
C MET A 48 8.39 15.35 -7.75
N ARG A 49 7.08 15.10 -7.63
CA ARG A 49 6.06 16.14 -7.56
C ARG A 49 6.04 16.93 -6.26
N TYR A 50 6.65 16.38 -5.24
CA TYR A 50 6.77 17.02 -3.93
C TYR A 50 8.09 17.81 -3.79
N ASP A 51 8.87 17.88 -4.87
CA ASP A 51 10.12 18.65 -4.94
C ASP A 51 10.13 19.56 -6.17
N GLU A 52 10.20 20.86 -5.95
CA GLU A 52 10.20 21.85 -7.02
C GLU A 52 11.52 21.86 -7.82
N ASP A 53 12.60 21.35 -7.23
CA ASP A 53 13.92 21.29 -7.83
C ASP A 53 14.18 20.01 -8.62
N ALA A 54 13.40 18.94 -8.38
CA ALA A 54 13.53 17.70 -9.13
C ALA A 54 13.06 17.89 -10.58
N ARG A 55 13.97 17.65 -11.51
CA ARG A 55 13.71 17.79 -12.96
C ARG A 55 13.57 16.45 -13.66
N ASP A 56 14.12 15.42 -13.07
CA ASP A 56 14.12 14.06 -13.61
C ASP A 56 13.74 13.07 -12.49
N ALA A 57 12.99 12.03 -12.82
CA ALA A 57 12.65 10.98 -11.86
C ALA A 57 13.89 10.29 -11.27
N ARG A 58 15.00 10.28 -11.99
CA ARG A 58 16.30 9.74 -11.55
C ARG A 58 16.98 10.57 -10.47
N ASP A 59 16.58 11.84 -10.29
CA ASP A 59 17.09 12.69 -9.20
C ASP A 59 16.61 12.16 -7.84
N VAL A 60 15.43 11.50 -7.81
CA VAL A 60 14.92 10.84 -6.62
C VAL A 60 15.71 9.57 -6.37
N THR A 61 16.51 9.55 -5.32
CA THR A 61 17.33 8.40 -4.94
C THR A 61 16.82 7.76 -3.64
N PHE A 62 17.01 6.45 -3.50
CA PHE A 62 16.53 5.70 -2.35
C PHE A 62 17.68 5.15 -1.51
N ALA A 63 17.42 5.04 -0.21
CA ALA A 63 18.19 4.22 0.72
C ALA A 63 17.28 3.09 1.22
N TYR A 64 17.89 1.99 1.63
CA TYR A 64 17.15 0.82 2.11
C TYR A 64 17.52 0.55 3.55
N GLY A 65 16.52 0.45 4.41
CA GLY A 65 16.70 0.01 5.78
C GLY A 65 17.13 -1.47 5.86
N ALA A 66 17.53 -1.91 7.04
CA ALA A 66 18.03 -3.27 7.28
C ALA A 66 17.06 -4.38 6.85
N ARG A 67 15.77 -4.09 6.73
CA ARG A 67 14.72 -5.01 6.29
C ARG A 67 14.16 -4.68 4.91
N GLY A 68 14.87 -3.86 4.13
CA GLY A 68 14.55 -3.56 2.74
C GLY A 68 13.47 -2.49 2.54
N LYS A 69 12.97 -1.82 3.62
CA LYS A 69 12.04 -0.69 3.44
C LYS A 69 12.79 0.46 2.76
N PRO A 70 12.32 0.96 1.61
CA PRO A 70 12.90 2.12 0.96
C PRO A 70 12.55 3.41 1.71
N SER A 71 13.49 4.35 1.73
CA SER A 71 13.30 5.74 2.15
C SER A 71 13.92 6.67 1.10
N VAL A 72 13.47 7.90 1.03
CA VAL A 72 14.08 8.90 0.15
C VAL A 72 15.46 9.28 0.72
N ARG A 73 16.49 9.17 -0.10
CA ARG A 73 17.86 9.62 0.22
C ARG A 73 18.15 10.99 -0.37
N GLY A 74 17.61 11.30 -1.51
CA GLY A 74 17.78 12.56 -2.22
C GLY A 74 16.64 12.82 -3.20
N PRO A 75 16.40 14.10 -3.55
CA PRO A 75 16.99 15.34 -3.02
C PRO A 75 16.79 15.52 -1.50
N ALA A 76 17.65 16.32 -0.87
CA ALA A 76 17.62 16.53 0.60
C ALA A 76 16.31 17.15 1.08
N THR A 77 15.72 18.07 0.32
CA THR A 77 14.42 18.67 0.57
C THR A 77 13.31 17.64 0.61
N LEU A 78 13.32 16.70 -0.35
CA LEU A 78 12.35 15.62 -0.44
C LEU A 78 12.56 14.61 0.70
N ALA A 79 13.82 14.25 0.99
CA ALA A 79 14.17 13.32 2.05
C ALA A 79 13.74 13.81 3.44
N ALA A 80 13.79 15.13 3.68
CA ALA A 80 13.39 15.73 4.94
C ALA A 80 11.87 15.82 5.12
N ARG A 81 11.09 15.80 4.04
CA ARG A 81 9.65 16.06 4.06
C ARG A 81 8.78 14.87 3.76
N CYS A 82 9.29 13.90 3.00
CA CYS A 82 8.44 12.83 2.49
C CYS A 82 8.81 11.46 3.05
N GLY A 83 7.85 10.86 3.78
CA GLY A 83 7.81 9.42 3.93
C GLY A 83 7.03 8.80 2.77
N PHE A 84 7.35 7.56 2.39
CA PHE A 84 6.58 6.88 1.36
C PHE A 84 6.54 5.37 1.55
N SER A 85 5.58 4.76 0.88
CA SER A 85 5.43 3.31 0.76
C SER A 85 4.88 2.96 -0.60
N VAL A 86 5.21 1.78 -1.11
CA VAL A 86 4.74 1.28 -2.40
C VAL A 86 4.27 -0.17 -2.27
N SER A 87 3.19 -0.49 -2.96
CA SER A 87 2.69 -1.85 -3.13
C SER A 87 2.15 -2.06 -4.53
N HIS A 88 2.11 -3.30 -4.97
CA HIS A 88 1.53 -3.68 -6.26
C HIS A 88 0.86 -5.05 -6.18
N CYS A 89 -0.23 -5.21 -6.92
CA CYS A 89 -0.93 -6.48 -7.10
C CYS A 89 -1.68 -6.45 -8.44
N ASP A 90 -1.50 -7.50 -9.24
CA ASP A 90 -2.27 -7.79 -10.46
C ASP A 90 -2.66 -6.55 -11.31
N GLY A 91 -1.66 -5.82 -11.83
CA GLY A 91 -1.87 -4.67 -12.72
C GLY A 91 -2.16 -3.34 -12.01
N LEU A 92 -2.18 -3.31 -10.68
CA LEU A 92 -2.34 -2.09 -9.89
C LEU A 92 -1.08 -1.82 -9.06
N THR A 93 -0.54 -0.61 -9.17
CA THR A 93 0.52 -0.11 -8.28
C THR A 93 -0.03 1.05 -7.46
N ALA A 94 0.20 1.00 -6.15
CA ALA A 94 -0.16 2.05 -5.21
C ALA A 94 1.08 2.66 -4.57
N VAL A 95 1.11 3.98 -4.46
CA VAL A 95 2.17 4.74 -3.76
C VAL A 95 1.50 5.65 -2.74
N ALA A 96 1.86 5.52 -1.48
CA ALA A 96 1.50 6.45 -0.43
C ALA A 96 2.65 7.41 -0.17
N VAL A 97 2.34 8.68 0.06
CA VAL A 97 3.31 9.72 0.41
C VAL A 97 2.77 10.55 1.58
N THR A 98 3.59 10.73 2.60
CA THR A 98 3.38 11.73 3.66
C THR A 98 4.23 12.96 3.36
N THR A 99 3.74 14.15 3.71
CA THR A 99 4.42 15.43 3.41
C THR A 99 5.01 16.11 4.64
N ASN A 100 4.98 15.43 5.77
CA ASN A 100 5.51 15.87 7.07
C ASN A 100 6.66 14.99 7.57
N GLY A 101 7.17 14.08 6.73
CA GLY A 101 8.24 13.16 7.08
C GLY A 101 7.79 11.91 7.86
N ASP A 102 6.53 11.81 8.23
CA ASP A 102 6.02 10.66 8.98
C ASP A 102 6.13 9.36 8.17
N ALA A 103 6.30 8.25 8.88
CA ALA A 103 6.27 6.94 8.27
C ALA A 103 4.85 6.61 7.79
N CYS A 104 4.74 5.93 6.65
CA CYS A 104 3.49 5.34 6.19
C CYS A 104 3.71 3.97 5.59
N GLY A 105 2.64 3.22 5.45
CA GLY A 105 2.62 1.95 4.75
C GLY A 105 1.37 1.83 3.90
N ILE A 106 1.52 1.35 2.68
CA ILE A 106 0.41 1.00 1.80
C ILE A 106 0.54 -0.45 1.37
N ASP A 107 -0.59 -1.12 1.34
CA ASP A 107 -0.69 -2.43 0.72
C ASP A 107 -1.90 -2.50 -0.21
N VAL A 108 -1.80 -3.32 -1.26
CA VAL A 108 -2.87 -3.59 -2.21
C VAL A 108 -2.91 -5.06 -2.53
N GLU A 109 -4.12 -5.64 -2.50
CA GLU A 109 -4.37 -7.06 -2.78
C GLU A 109 -5.66 -7.25 -3.58
N ASP A 110 -5.75 -8.36 -4.29
CA ASP A 110 -7.02 -8.80 -4.89
C ASP A 110 -7.90 -9.43 -3.79
N GLU A 111 -9.00 -8.79 -3.45
CA GLU A 111 -9.97 -9.24 -2.44
C GLU A 111 -10.60 -10.60 -2.79
N ASN A 112 -10.64 -10.95 -4.09
CA ASN A 112 -11.14 -12.22 -4.59
C ASN A 112 -10.04 -13.27 -4.83
N ARG A 113 -8.80 -12.97 -4.40
CA ARG A 113 -7.69 -13.92 -4.51
C ARG A 113 -8.04 -15.23 -3.83
N ARG A 114 -7.94 -16.31 -4.58
CA ARG A 114 -8.14 -17.65 -4.02
C ARG A 114 -6.99 -17.99 -3.08
N ILE A 115 -7.31 -18.14 -1.82
CA ILE A 115 -6.40 -18.72 -0.84
C ILE A 115 -6.45 -20.23 -1.07
N GLY A 116 -5.34 -20.83 -1.50
CA GLY A 116 -5.26 -22.25 -1.91
C GLY A 116 -5.54 -23.29 -0.81
N THR A 117 -5.91 -22.83 0.41
CA THR A 117 -6.27 -23.64 1.56
C THR A 117 -7.55 -23.08 2.19
N ASP A 118 -8.12 -23.83 3.14
CA ASP A 118 -9.17 -23.34 4.03
C ASP A 118 -8.71 -22.04 4.71
N VAL A 119 -9.49 -20.97 4.54
CA VAL A 119 -9.24 -19.64 5.13
C VAL A 119 -9.02 -19.71 6.63
N GLY A 120 -9.79 -20.55 7.33
CA GLY A 120 -9.66 -20.74 8.76
C GLY A 120 -8.31 -21.36 9.18
N LYS A 121 -7.77 -22.29 8.38
CA LYS A 121 -6.42 -22.83 8.64
C LYS A 121 -5.35 -21.79 8.39
N PHE A 122 -5.52 -20.96 7.36
CA PHE A 122 -4.58 -19.92 7.03
C PHE A 122 -4.61 -18.80 8.09
N ALA A 123 -5.81 -18.40 8.55
CA ALA A 123 -5.98 -17.44 9.63
C ALA A 123 -5.27 -17.90 10.91
N ARG A 124 -5.50 -19.12 11.38
CA ARG A 124 -4.84 -19.68 12.57
C ARG A 124 -3.31 -19.67 12.50
N ARG A 125 -2.75 -19.76 11.30
CA ARG A 125 -1.30 -19.75 11.11
C ARG A 125 -0.72 -18.33 11.20
N TRP A 126 -1.44 -17.33 10.72
CA TRP A 126 -0.88 -16.01 10.48
C TRP A 126 -1.46 -14.91 11.36
N LEU A 127 -2.71 -15.04 11.78
CA LEU A 127 -3.42 -14.01 12.53
C LEU A 127 -3.42 -14.30 14.02
N SER A 128 -3.80 -13.34 14.83
CA SER A 128 -4.01 -13.55 16.25
C SER A 128 -5.24 -14.44 16.52
N ASP A 129 -5.35 -14.94 17.75
CA ASP A 129 -6.49 -15.79 18.14
C ASP A 129 -7.80 -15.00 18.10
N ASP A 130 -7.75 -13.71 18.44
CA ASP A 130 -8.91 -12.82 18.45
C ASP A 130 -9.42 -12.52 17.03
N GLU A 131 -8.51 -12.22 16.12
CA GLU A 131 -8.82 -12.02 14.71
C GLU A 131 -9.35 -13.29 14.06
N THR A 132 -8.73 -14.43 14.37
CA THR A 132 -9.16 -15.75 13.88
C THR A 132 -10.58 -16.07 14.35
N ARG A 133 -10.91 -15.79 15.61
CA ARG A 133 -12.25 -15.97 16.16
C ARG A 133 -13.27 -15.08 15.43
N ARG A 134 -12.99 -13.77 15.28
CA ARG A 134 -13.88 -12.84 14.57
C ARG A 134 -14.12 -13.24 13.11
N LEU A 135 -13.11 -13.76 12.43
CA LEU A 135 -13.29 -14.30 11.08
C LEU A 135 -14.15 -15.55 11.06
N SER A 136 -14.06 -16.42 12.07
CA SER A 136 -14.88 -17.64 12.13
C SER A 136 -16.36 -17.37 12.41
N ASP A 137 -16.71 -16.20 12.96
CA ASP A 137 -18.10 -15.77 13.17
C ASP A 137 -18.79 -15.37 11.84
N ILE A 138 -18.04 -15.14 10.77
CA ILE A 138 -18.58 -14.85 9.45
C ILE A 138 -19.02 -16.17 8.79
N VAL A 139 -20.34 -16.32 8.58
CA VAL A 139 -20.94 -17.57 8.10
C VAL A 139 -20.64 -17.85 6.64
N ALA A 140 -20.74 -16.84 5.77
CA ALA A 140 -20.54 -16.99 4.33
C ALA A 140 -19.04 -17.12 4.00
N ASP A 141 -18.63 -18.21 3.36
CA ASP A 141 -17.24 -18.53 3.07
C ASP A 141 -16.53 -17.48 2.18
N ASP A 142 -17.24 -16.95 1.18
CA ASP A 142 -16.73 -15.93 0.29
C ASP A 142 -16.56 -14.57 1.00
N GLU A 143 -17.45 -14.25 1.91
CA GLU A 143 -17.38 -13.04 2.74
C GLU A 143 -16.24 -13.14 3.76
N ARG A 144 -16.09 -14.31 4.39
CA ARG A 144 -14.97 -14.61 5.29
C ARG A 144 -13.62 -14.51 4.57
N ALA A 145 -13.54 -15.00 3.33
CA ALA A 145 -12.34 -14.88 2.52
C ALA A 145 -12.01 -13.43 2.19
N ARG A 146 -12.99 -12.61 1.81
CA ARG A 146 -12.80 -11.18 1.59
C ARG A 146 -12.39 -10.45 2.87
N ALA A 147 -13.04 -10.74 4.00
CA ALA A 147 -12.67 -10.16 5.29
C ALA A 147 -11.24 -10.51 5.70
N PHE A 148 -10.82 -11.76 5.47
CA PHE A 148 -9.43 -12.16 5.66
C PHE A 148 -8.47 -11.35 4.79
N MET A 149 -8.75 -11.18 3.49
CA MET A 149 -7.88 -10.40 2.59
C MET A 149 -7.78 -8.94 3.01
N ARG A 150 -8.86 -8.33 3.45
CA ARG A 150 -8.87 -6.95 3.98
C ARG A 150 -7.98 -6.82 5.22
N LEU A 151 -8.13 -7.76 6.15
CA LEU A 151 -7.29 -7.79 7.36
C LEU A 151 -5.81 -8.03 7.03
N TRP A 152 -5.54 -8.96 6.12
CA TRP A 152 -4.18 -9.22 5.61
C TRP A 152 -3.56 -7.95 5.05
N THR A 153 -4.27 -7.26 4.14
CA THR A 153 -3.83 -6.00 3.53
C THR A 153 -3.56 -4.92 4.59
N ALA A 154 -4.41 -4.84 5.63
CA ALA A 154 -4.19 -3.91 6.73
C ALA A 154 -2.93 -4.25 7.53
N LYS A 155 -2.69 -5.52 7.86
CA LYS A 155 -1.49 -5.96 8.57
C LYS A 155 -0.22 -5.74 7.76
N GLU A 156 -0.24 -6.02 6.46
CA GLU A 156 0.87 -5.69 5.55
C GLU A 156 1.16 -4.18 5.53
N SER A 157 0.13 -3.34 5.46
CA SER A 157 0.33 -1.89 5.48
C SER A 157 1.00 -1.42 6.77
N TYR A 158 0.66 -2.00 7.92
CA TYR A 158 1.29 -1.68 9.21
C TYR A 158 2.76 -2.09 9.25
N VAL A 159 3.09 -3.33 8.88
CA VAL A 159 4.50 -3.77 8.92
C VAL A 159 5.37 -3.05 7.89
N LYS A 160 4.75 -2.56 6.80
CA LYS A 160 5.40 -1.63 5.87
C LYS A 160 5.59 -0.24 6.49
N ALA A 161 4.61 0.27 7.23
CA ALA A 161 4.70 1.56 7.92
C ALA A 161 5.81 1.52 8.97
N SER A 162 5.79 0.54 9.86
CA SER A 162 6.80 0.37 10.91
C SER A 162 8.19 0.02 10.36
N GLY A 163 8.31 -0.49 9.14
CA GLY A 163 9.57 -0.93 8.53
C GLY A 163 10.11 -2.24 9.12
N LEU A 164 9.36 -2.91 9.97
CA LEU A 164 9.79 -4.14 10.62
C LEU A 164 9.62 -5.38 9.72
N GLY A 165 8.72 -5.32 8.74
CA GLY A 165 8.35 -6.48 7.94
C GLY A 165 7.75 -7.62 8.77
N ILE A 166 7.19 -8.64 8.12
CA ILE A 166 6.55 -9.78 8.80
C ILE A 166 7.54 -10.54 9.71
N ALA A 167 8.82 -10.63 9.31
CA ALA A 167 9.83 -11.33 10.10
C ALA A 167 10.20 -10.60 11.40
N GLY A 168 10.01 -9.29 11.46
CA GLY A 168 10.30 -8.49 12.65
C GLY A 168 9.08 -8.16 13.49
N ARG A 169 7.90 -8.29 12.92
CA ARG A 169 6.62 -8.12 13.58
C ARG A 169 5.63 -9.13 13.02
N PRO A 170 5.63 -10.38 13.51
CA PRO A 170 4.70 -11.40 13.05
C PRO A 170 3.25 -10.97 13.25
N PHE A 171 2.39 -11.23 12.28
CA PHE A 171 0.98 -10.80 12.31
C PHE A 171 0.20 -11.32 13.52
N ARG A 172 0.56 -12.47 14.03
CA ARG A 172 -0.06 -13.05 15.22
C ARG A 172 0.24 -12.31 16.54
N GLU A 173 1.23 -11.41 16.55
CA GLU A 173 1.68 -10.69 17.74
C GLU A 173 0.98 -9.34 17.95
N PHE A 174 0.07 -8.97 17.07
CA PHE A 174 -0.71 -7.74 17.20
C PHE A 174 -2.09 -7.91 16.59
N ASP A 175 -3.05 -7.15 17.10
CA ASP A 175 -4.44 -7.15 16.64
C ASP A 175 -4.76 -5.86 15.90
N ILE A 176 -5.53 -5.98 14.83
CA ILE A 176 -6.22 -4.87 14.21
C ILE A 176 -7.70 -4.99 14.54
N ALA A 177 -8.25 -4.00 15.24
CA ALA A 177 -9.68 -3.92 15.45
C ALA A 177 -10.34 -3.38 14.19
N TRP A 178 -11.37 -4.06 13.71
CA TRP A 178 -12.23 -3.57 12.63
C TRP A 178 -13.70 -3.83 12.97
N ASP A 179 -14.57 -2.98 12.49
CA ASP A 179 -15.99 -3.20 12.59
C ASP A 179 -16.49 -3.93 11.34
N VAL A 180 -17.08 -5.10 11.52
CA VAL A 180 -17.56 -5.95 10.42
C VAL A 180 -18.91 -5.43 9.87
N ALA A 181 -19.56 -4.52 10.58
CA ALA A 181 -21.00 -4.28 10.45
C ALA A 181 -21.39 -3.27 9.37
N GLU A 182 -20.53 -2.59 8.65
CA GLU A 182 -20.99 -1.56 7.73
C GLU A 182 -20.35 -1.55 6.34
N ASP A 183 -21.28 -1.74 5.40
CA ASP A 183 -21.36 -1.21 4.02
C ASP A 183 -20.04 -1.01 3.27
N ALA A 184 -19.88 -1.84 2.25
CA ALA A 184 -18.72 -1.91 1.35
C ALA A 184 -18.38 -0.61 0.58
N ALA A 185 -19.10 0.47 0.83
CA ALA A 185 -18.94 1.78 0.18
C ALA A 185 -18.29 2.85 1.07
N LYS A 186 -18.05 2.57 2.35
CA LYS A 186 -17.48 3.56 3.28
C LYS A 186 -16.02 3.27 3.58
N THR A 187 -15.26 4.30 3.83
CA THR A 187 -13.90 4.23 4.36
C THR A 187 -13.94 3.53 5.70
N TRP A 188 -13.32 2.36 5.80
CA TRP A 188 -13.28 1.63 7.05
C TRP A 188 -12.27 2.28 7.97
N SER A 189 -12.72 2.69 9.14
CA SER A 189 -11.84 3.07 10.24
C SER A 189 -11.38 1.78 10.92
N MET A 190 -10.09 1.53 10.90
CA MET A 190 -9.49 0.41 11.61
C MET A 190 -8.53 0.96 12.66
N ASP A 191 -8.69 0.54 13.89
CA ASP A 191 -7.79 0.89 14.98
C ASP A 191 -6.85 -0.26 15.29
N LEU A 192 -5.57 0.03 15.37
CA LEU A 192 -4.60 -0.92 15.90
C LEU A 192 -4.80 -1.04 17.41
N ARG A 193 -5.17 -2.21 17.85
CA ARG A 193 -5.06 -2.61 19.25
C ARG A 193 -3.85 -3.50 19.38
N ASP A 194 -2.73 -2.92 19.76
CA ASP A 194 -1.54 -3.67 20.03
C ASP A 194 -1.36 -3.81 21.55
N VAL A 195 -1.29 -5.03 21.99
CA VAL A 195 -1.04 -5.39 23.40
C VAL A 195 0.45 -5.25 23.75
N THR A 196 1.33 -5.11 22.76
CA THR A 196 2.78 -5.13 22.93
C THR A 196 3.52 -3.90 22.41
N ASP A 197 2.79 -2.95 21.81
CA ASP A 197 3.39 -1.68 21.40
C ASP A 197 3.61 -0.80 22.65
N ASP A 198 4.73 -0.13 22.73
CA ASP A 198 5.07 0.77 23.85
C ASP A 198 4.14 1.99 23.95
N GLY A 199 3.12 2.05 23.11
CA GLY A 199 2.04 3.04 23.16
C GLY A 199 2.45 4.44 22.72
N THR A 200 3.65 4.61 22.14
CA THR A 200 4.19 5.95 21.84
C THR A 200 3.56 6.57 20.60
N VAL A 201 3.08 5.77 19.64
CA VAL A 201 2.45 6.31 18.41
C VAL A 201 1.20 5.50 18.06
N PRO A 202 0.01 6.05 18.23
CA PRO A 202 -1.20 5.39 17.75
C PRO A 202 -1.21 5.35 16.22
N TRP A 203 -1.43 4.16 15.66
CA TRP A 203 -1.56 3.97 14.23
C TRP A 203 -3.02 4.01 13.81
N ARG A 204 -3.25 4.52 12.62
CA ARG A 204 -4.59 4.58 11.99
C ARG A 204 -4.55 3.97 10.61
N PHE A 205 -5.70 3.44 10.20
CA PHE A 205 -5.85 2.75 8.93
C PHE A 205 -6.99 3.36 8.13
N ALA A 206 -6.78 3.46 6.82
CA ALA A 206 -7.83 3.72 5.86
C ALA A 206 -7.88 2.55 4.87
N LEU A 207 -9.02 1.87 4.82
CA LEU A 207 -9.27 0.85 3.82
C LEU A 207 -9.96 1.50 2.61
N LEU A 208 -9.36 1.35 1.45
CA LEU A 208 -9.76 2.04 0.23
C LEU A 208 -10.08 1.04 -0.87
N LYS A 209 -11.13 1.31 -1.65
CA LYS A 209 -11.42 0.55 -2.89
C LYS A 209 -11.00 1.36 -4.09
N PRO A 210 -10.06 0.85 -4.92
CA PRO A 210 -9.66 1.51 -6.15
C PRO A 210 -10.84 1.58 -7.13
N ARG A 211 -11.12 2.77 -7.71
CA ARG A 211 -12.16 2.92 -8.73
C ARG A 211 -11.87 2.12 -10.01
N ALA A 212 -10.60 1.96 -10.35
CA ALA A 212 -10.16 1.27 -11.56
C ALA A 212 -10.32 -0.26 -11.47
N SER A 213 -10.59 -0.80 -10.28
CA SER A 213 -10.78 -2.23 -10.09
C SER A 213 -11.84 -2.50 -9.03
N GLN A 214 -12.75 -3.42 -9.34
CA GLN A 214 -13.78 -3.86 -8.40
C GLN A 214 -13.27 -4.95 -7.44
N SER A 215 -12.14 -5.57 -7.74
CA SER A 215 -11.59 -6.69 -6.96
C SER A 215 -10.46 -6.31 -6.03
N HIS A 216 -9.80 -5.17 -6.23
CA HIS A 216 -8.71 -4.76 -5.37
C HIS A 216 -9.19 -4.04 -4.11
N VAL A 217 -8.47 -4.28 -3.03
CA VAL A 217 -8.55 -3.53 -1.78
C VAL A 217 -7.18 -2.95 -1.46
N MET A 218 -7.15 -1.72 -0.96
CA MET A 218 -5.93 -1.06 -0.49
C MET A 218 -6.08 -0.72 0.99
N SER A 219 -5.01 -0.85 1.75
CA SER A 219 -4.91 -0.33 3.11
C SER A 219 -3.77 0.65 3.22
N LEU A 220 -4.05 1.83 3.73
CA LEU A 220 -3.08 2.83 4.12
C LEU A 220 -2.97 2.85 5.65
N CYS A 221 -1.74 2.75 6.16
CA CYS A 221 -1.42 2.88 7.57
C CYS A 221 -0.50 4.09 7.78
N ALA A 222 -0.85 4.94 8.74
CA ALA A 222 -0.05 6.11 9.12
C ALA A 222 -0.22 6.40 10.62
N PRO A 223 0.71 7.16 11.25
CA PRO A 223 0.52 7.68 12.59
C PRO A 223 -0.74 8.52 12.69
N ALA A 224 -1.42 8.47 13.82
CA ALA A 224 -2.56 9.35 14.07
C ALA A 224 -2.16 10.83 14.03
N GLY A 225 -3.04 11.66 13.52
CA GLY A 225 -2.91 13.10 13.61
C GLY A 225 -2.98 13.59 15.06
N ALA A 226 -2.76 14.88 15.27
CA ALA A 226 -2.81 15.50 16.60
C ALA A 226 -4.18 15.36 17.28
N ASP A 227 -5.24 15.17 16.52
CA ASP A 227 -6.61 14.90 16.99
C ASP A 227 -6.89 13.41 17.26
N GLY A 228 -5.87 12.56 17.14
CA GLY A 228 -5.97 11.11 17.32
C GLY A 228 -6.63 10.35 16.16
N ARG A 229 -6.93 11.04 15.04
CA ARG A 229 -7.61 10.45 13.88
C ARG A 229 -6.63 10.12 12.76
N MET A 230 -7.14 9.38 11.76
CA MET A 230 -6.41 9.19 10.50
C MET A 230 -6.14 10.55 9.85
N PRO A 231 -4.90 10.84 9.44
CA PRO A 231 -4.62 12.05 8.67
C PRO A 231 -5.48 12.13 7.41
N ARG A 232 -5.72 13.35 6.93
CA ARG A 232 -6.47 13.56 5.69
C ARG A 232 -5.79 12.85 4.52
N VAL A 233 -6.54 11.95 3.88
CA VAL A 233 -6.05 11.15 2.75
C VAL A 233 -6.61 11.73 1.45
N ARG A 234 -5.71 12.04 0.51
CA ARG A 234 -6.07 12.42 -0.85
C ARG A 234 -5.66 11.29 -1.80
N VAL A 235 -6.64 10.68 -2.46
CA VAL A 235 -6.41 9.63 -3.44
C VAL A 235 -6.38 10.24 -4.85
N ARG A 236 -5.34 9.91 -5.62
CA ARG A 236 -5.18 10.34 -7.00
C ARG A 236 -4.95 9.14 -7.90
N TRP A 237 -5.46 9.21 -9.11
CA TRP A 237 -5.22 8.22 -10.15
C TRP A 237 -4.22 8.78 -11.15
N ALA A 238 -3.32 7.94 -11.60
CA ALA A 238 -2.36 8.29 -12.62
C ALA A 238 -2.20 7.13 -13.61
N SER A 239 -2.10 7.45 -14.88
CA SER A 239 -1.49 6.55 -15.84
C SER A 239 0.01 6.49 -15.55
N PRO A 240 0.63 5.30 -15.57
CA PRO A 240 2.06 5.19 -15.34
C PRO A 240 2.82 6.07 -16.35
N PHE A 241 3.72 6.93 -15.81
CA PHE A 241 4.66 7.75 -16.59
C PHE A 241 4.06 8.80 -17.52
N GLU A 242 2.77 9.01 -17.50
CA GLU A 242 2.18 10.20 -18.12
C GLU A 242 2.38 11.40 -17.17
N PRO A 243 2.49 12.63 -17.73
CA PRO A 243 2.38 13.83 -16.91
C PRO A 243 1.08 13.66 -16.13
N LEU A 244 1.19 13.67 -14.80
CA LEU A 244 0.04 13.43 -13.96
C LEU A 244 -0.97 14.55 -14.25
N VAL A 245 -1.85 14.32 -15.14
CA VAL A 245 -3.08 15.09 -15.24
C VAL A 245 -3.79 14.86 -13.92
N ASP A 246 -4.13 15.94 -13.23
CA ASP A 246 -5.02 15.86 -12.07
C ASP A 246 -6.36 15.31 -12.61
N VAL A 247 -6.47 14.00 -12.65
CA VAL A 247 -7.71 13.30 -13.05
C VAL A 247 -8.83 13.68 -12.09
N ASP A 248 -8.46 14.22 -10.93
CA ASP A 248 -9.37 14.71 -9.91
C ASP A 248 -10.17 15.95 -10.32
N ALA A 249 -9.62 16.82 -11.17
CA ALA A 249 -10.35 18.01 -11.64
C ALA A 249 -11.51 17.65 -12.57
N ALA A 250 -11.39 16.55 -13.33
CA ALA A 250 -12.40 16.11 -14.30
C ALA A 250 -13.39 15.07 -13.74
N ASN A 251 -13.03 14.32 -12.68
CA ASN A 251 -13.80 13.19 -12.17
C ASN A 251 -14.09 13.23 -10.66
N GLY A 252 -13.97 14.39 -10.02
CA GLY A 252 -14.25 14.55 -8.60
C GLY A 252 -13.33 13.69 -7.74
N GLY A 253 -12.14 14.18 -7.44
CA GLY A 253 -11.22 13.55 -6.51
C GLY A 253 -11.92 13.25 -5.18
N VAL A 254 -11.82 12.02 -4.72
CA VAL A 254 -12.43 11.63 -3.46
C VAL A 254 -11.47 12.05 -2.35
N GLU A 255 -11.79 13.13 -1.66
CA GLU A 255 -11.19 13.44 -0.37
C GLU A 255 -11.91 12.60 0.67
N TYR A 256 -11.21 11.64 1.25
CA TYR A 256 -11.70 10.94 2.43
C TYR A 256 -11.35 11.78 3.65
N ALA A 257 -12.33 12.49 4.19
CA ALA A 257 -12.26 12.94 5.57
C ALA A 257 -12.66 11.73 6.41
N ALA A 258 -11.72 11.17 7.15
CA ALA A 258 -12.04 10.24 8.21
C ALA A 258 -12.89 11.01 9.24
N GLY A 259 -14.13 10.57 9.44
CA GLY A 259 -15.03 11.08 10.45
C GLY A 259 -14.57 10.73 11.87
#